data_3ea05cd8e4a84131f9cd92acc537b54d
#
_entry.id   3ea05cd8e4a84131f9cd92acc537b54d
#
_cell.length_a   1.000
_cell.length_b   1.000
_cell.length_c   1.000
_cell.angle_alpha   90.00
_cell.angle_beta   90.00
_cell.angle_gamma   90.00
#
_symmetry.space_group_name_H-M   'P 1'
#
loop_
_entity.id
_entity.type
_entity.pdbx_description
1 polymer ?
#
loop_
_entity_poly.entity_id
_entity_poly.type
_entity_poly.pdbx_seq_one_letter_code
_entity_poly.pdbx_strand_id
1 'polypeptide(L)'
;MGARGSSRWCRRNRSVTLFGLLLPRFAPSLRGWALVAGGVLSVIALVQGLRAPVVQNYEVQLAGLPASSDGTVLILASDFHLGTLLGKDWLVARIDQIHAQRPDIVVLGGDIVEGDDPSELELLPLLRRLSAPLGVWAVTGNHEFHAGGLERGASMLEDAGFHVLHDRWAEVKTGLVLAGVDDLTSRRHAGETGNFIGQALARRPPAVATVLVSHTPWDVDVAAKEGVGLMLASHTHDGQIWPFGYLVGLTHPFLAGRYDVNGMTVIVCRGTGTWGPRMRLWQRGEIIRITLRGRQNR
;
A
#
# COMPACT_ATOMS: atom_id res chain seq x y z
N MET A 1 49.49 50.95 -20.67
CA MET A 1 48.68 51.59 -19.64
C MET A 1 47.23 51.10 -19.86
N GLY A 2 46.79 50.15 -19.17
CA GLY A 2 45.51 49.46 -19.42
C GLY A 2 44.60 49.57 -18.22
N ALA A 3 43.41 50.04 -18.46
CA ALA A 3 42.33 49.99 -17.49
C ALA A 3 41.52 48.70 -17.66
N ARG A 4 41.46 47.87 -16.65
CA ARG A 4 40.65 46.65 -16.62
C ARG A 4 39.27 46.94 -16.03
N GLY A 5 38.27 46.86 -16.87
CA GLY A 5 36.87 46.87 -16.45
C GLY A 5 36.49 45.51 -15.90
N SER A 6 36.20 45.45 -14.60
CA SER A 6 35.60 44.26 -13.96
C SER A 6 34.09 44.21 -14.23
N SER A 7 33.67 43.39 -15.13
CA SER A 7 32.24 43.09 -15.34
C SER A 7 31.73 42.22 -14.19
N ARG A 8 30.99 42.81 -13.29
CA ARG A 8 30.21 42.05 -12.26
C ARG A 8 29.06 41.31 -12.93
N TRP A 9 29.23 40.01 -13.12
CA TRP A 9 28.15 39.10 -13.44
C TRP A 9 27.28 38.91 -12.21
N CYS A 10 26.31 39.80 -12.00
CA CYS A 10 25.22 39.60 -11.07
C CYS A 10 24.25 38.59 -11.67
N ARG A 11 24.47 37.30 -11.46
CA ARG A 11 23.47 36.26 -11.79
C ARG A 11 22.26 36.44 -10.87
N ARG A 12 21.27 37.17 -11.33
CA ARG A 12 19.93 37.16 -10.76
C ARG A 12 19.34 35.76 -10.96
N ASN A 13 19.35 34.97 -9.89
CA ASN A 13 18.64 33.71 -9.84
C ASN A 13 17.14 34.01 -9.92
N ARG A 14 16.59 34.03 -11.11
CA ARG A 14 15.16 34.20 -11.37
C ARG A 14 14.52 32.80 -11.17
N SER A 15 14.09 32.49 -9.99
CA SER A 15 13.11 31.40 -9.76
C SER A 15 11.81 31.80 -10.49
N VAL A 16 11.62 31.22 -11.64
CA VAL A 16 10.49 31.51 -12.53
C VAL A 16 9.30 30.70 -12.05
N THR A 17 8.30 31.35 -11.45
CA THR A 17 6.98 30.76 -11.33
C THR A 17 6.21 31.01 -12.63
N LEU A 18 5.43 30.04 -13.09
CA LEU A 18 4.66 30.11 -14.35
C LEU A 18 3.81 31.40 -14.44
N PHE A 19 3.16 31.79 -13.35
CA PHE A 19 2.39 33.04 -13.23
C PHE A 19 3.26 34.30 -13.22
N GLY A 20 4.50 34.23 -12.72
CA GLY A 20 5.43 35.33 -12.71
C GLY A 20 5.93 35.72 -14.10
N LEU A 21 5.85 34.82 -15.09
CA LEU A 21 6.13 35.10 -16.50
C LEU A 21 5.02 35.95 -17.16
N LEU A 22 3.77 35.67 -16.80
CA LEU A 22 2.58 36.31 -17.38
C LEU A 22 2.30 37.70 -16.73
N LEU A 23 2.61 37.86 -15.44
CA LEU A 23 2.31 39.08 -14.68
C LEU A 23 3.49 39.51 -13.80
N PRO A 24 4.61 40.00 -14.40
CA PRO A 24 5.86 40.25 -13.67
C PRO A 24 5.74 41.27 -12.53
N ARG A 25 4.83 42.24 -12.63
CA ARG A 25 4.57 43.23 -11.57
C ARG A 25 3.94 42.64 -10.29
N PHE A 26 3.23 41.50 -10.41
CA PHE A 26 2.59 40.84 -9.28
C PHE A 26 3.45 39.68 -8.73
N ALA A 27 4.57 39.34 -9.36
CA ALA A 27 5.40 38.20 -8.97
C ALA A 27 5.84 38.18 -7.49
N PRO A 28 6.23 39.30 -6.86
CA PRO A 28 6.60 39.30 -5.45
C PRO A 28 5.42 38.92 -4.53
N SER A 29 4.25 39.53 -4.75
CA SER A 29 3.04 39.25 -3.97
C SER A 29 2.56 37.82 -4.18
N LEU A 30 2.56 37.32 -5.43
CA LEU A 30 2.19 35.94 -5.76
C LEU A 30 3.11 34.92 -5.06
N ARG A 31 4.41 35.19 -4.98
CA ARG A 31 5.37 34.34 -4.25
C ARG A 31 5.06 34.32 -2.75
N GLY A 32 4.77 35.49 -2.16
CA GLY A 32 4.37 35.57 -0.76
C GLY A 32 3.12 34.74 -0.46
N TRP A 33 2.08 34.89 -1.26
CA TRP A 33 0.85 34.11 -1.12
C TRP A 33 1.06 32.62 -1.36
N ALA A 34 1.90 32.23 -2.32
CA ALA A 34 2.24 30.82 -2.58
C ALA A 34 2.96 30.19 -1.38
N LEU A 35 3.87 30.91 -0.72
CA LEU A 35 4.54 30.43 0.49
C LEU A 35 3.55 30.25 1.66
N VAL A 36 2.68 31.23 1.86
CA VAL A 36 1.63 31.14 2.91
C VAL A 36 0.70 29.94 2.62
N ALA A 37 0.20 29.82 1.40
CA ALA A 37 -0.66 28.72 1.00
C ALA A 37 0.03 27.35 1.16
N GLY A 38 1.29 27.25 0.73
CA GLY A 38 2.11 26.05 0.91
C GLY A 38 2.29 25.69 2.40
N GLY A 39 2.58 26.67 3.24
CA GLY A 39 2.67 26.48 4.68
C GLY A 39 1.36 25.98 5.31
N VAL A 40 0.23 26.60 4.94
CA VAL A 40 -1.10 26.18 5.42
C VAL A 40 -1.41 24.75 4.96
N LEU A 41 -1.19 24.44 3.69
CA LEU A 41 -1.41 23.08 3.15
C LEU A 41 -0.51 22.04 3.84
N SER A 42 0.74 22.39 4.15
CA SER A 42 1.67 21.51 4.88
C SER A 42 1.16 21.21 6.30
N VAL A 43 0.65 22.22 7.00
CA VAL A 43 0.04 22.02 8.33
C VAL A 43 -1.21 21.14 8.24
N ILE A 44 -2.07 21.38 7.26
CA ILE A 44 -3.26 20.54 7.01
C ILE A 44 -2.83 19.09 6.73
N ALA A 45 -1.83 18.89 5.87
CA ALA A 45 -1.33 17.57 5.51
C ALA A 45 -0.75 16.84 6.74
N LEU A 46 0.00 17.54 7.59
CA LEU A 46 0.52 16.99 8.84
C LEU A 46 -0.62 16.58 9.78
N VAL A 47 -1.58 17.45 10.02
CA VAL A 47 -2.74 17.15 10.88
C VAL A 47 -3.52 15.95 10.33
N GLN A 48 -3.72 15.85 9.02
CA GLN A 48 -4.41 14.72 8.42
C GLN A 48 -3.59 13.42 8.49
N GLY A 49 -2.27 13.48 8.31
CA GLY A 49 -1.36 12.33 8.42
C GLY A 49 -1.22 11.78 9.83
N LEU A 50 -1.45 12.63 10.86
CA LEU A 50 -1.45 12.22 12.26
C LEU A 50 -2.78 11.57 12.72
N ARG A 51 -3.85 11.70 11.95
CA ARG A 51 -5.14 11.07 12.28
C ARG A 51 -5.07 9.56 12.10
N ALA A 52 -5.82 8.83 12.92
CA ALA A 52 -5.99 7.40 12.75
C ALA A 52 -6.56 7.08 11.36
N PRO A 53 -6.13 5.97 10.72
CA PRO A 53 -6.72 5.53 9.46
C PRO A 53 -8.21 5.24 9.63
N VAL A 54 -8.96 5.40 8.55
CA VAL A 54 -10.39 5.06 8.53
C VAL A 54 -10.55 3.56 8.27
N VAL A 55 -11.64 2.97 8.76
CA VAL A 55 -12.03 1.62 8.35
C VAL A 55 -12.97 1.75 7.16
N GLN A 56 -12.54 1.22 6.01
CA GLN A 56 -13.34 1.18 4.78
C GLN A 56 -13.95 -0.20 4.63
N ASN A 57 -15.28 -0.27 4.48
CA ASN A 57 -15.98 -1.54 4.38
C ASN A 57 -16.34 -1.87 2.93
N TYR A 58 -16.09 -3.13 2.54
CA TYR A 58 -16.53 -3.71 1.27
C TYR A 58 -17.24 -5.03 1.49
N GLU A 59 -18.16 -5.34 0.60
CA GLU A 59 -18.73 -6.67 0.46
C GLU A 59 -18.37 -7.18 -0.94
N VAL A 60 -17.79 -8.38 -1.02
CA VAL A 60 -17.28 -8.96 -2.26
C VAL A 60 -17.87 -10.34 -2.45
N GLN A 61 -18.51 -10.55 -3.60
CA GLN A 61 -19.04 -11.86 -4.00
C GLN A 61 -17.94 -12.66 -4.69
N LEU A 62 -17.64 -13.85 -4.16
CA LEU A 62 -16.70 -14.77 -4.74
C LEU A 62 -17.41 -15.99 -5.32
N ALA A 63 -17.13 -16.27 -6.58
CA ALA A 63 -17.55 -17.52 -7.20
C ALA A 63 -16.83 -18.69 -6.51
N GLY A 64 -17.51 -19.78 -6.30
CA GLY A 64 -16.96 -20.99 -5.65
C GLY A 64 -16.79 -20.89 -4.13
N LEU A 65 -17.18 -19.79 -3.49
CA LEU A 65 -17.13 -19.69 -2.03
C LEU A 65 -18.23 -20.58 -1.40
N PRO A 66 -17.86 -21.56 -0.57
CA PRO A 66 -18.85 -22.42 0.09
C PRO A 66 -19.72 -21.65 1.10
N ALA A 67 -20.93 -22.14 1.35
CA ALA A 67 -21.83 -21.55 2.34
C ALA A 67 -21.19 -21.48 3.75
N SER A 68 -20.33 -22.46 4.10
CA SER A 68 -19.59 -22.46 5.38
C SER A 68 -18.57 -21.32 5.49
N SER A 69 -18.20 -20.68 4.37
CA SER A 69 -17.28 -19.57 4.31
C SER A 69 -17.96 -18.24 3.98
N ASP A 70 -19.28 -18.25 3.75
CA ASP A 70 -20.08 -17.03 3.58
C ASP A 70 -20.02 -16.17 4.86
N GLY A 71 -19.87 -14.87 4.71
CA GLY A 71 -19.74 -13.94 5.82
C GLY A 71 -18.34 -13.85 6.44
N THR A 72 -17.33 -14.59 5.94
CA THR A 72 -15.93 -14.49 6.42
C THR A 72 -15.44 -13.04 6.30
N VAL A 73 -14.92 -12.52 7.41
CA VAL A 73 -14.37 -11.16 7.51
C VAL A 73 -12.87 -11.17 7.32
N LEU A 74 -12.41 -10.54 6.27
CA LEU A 74 -11.00 -10.33 5.98
C LEU A 74 -10.65 -8.86 6.22
N ILE A 75 -9.56 -8.60 6.95
CA ILE A 75 -8.97 -7.27 7.07
C ILE A 75 -7.71 -7.21 6.20
N LEU A 76 -7.63 -6.22 5.32
CA LEU A 76 -6.40 -5.81 4.66
C LEU A 76 -5.85 -4.57 5.35
N ALA A 77 -4.61 -4.67 5.81
CA ALA A 77 -3.80 -3.57 6.29
C ALA A 77 -2.44 -3.63 5.59
N SER A 78 -1.89 -2.50 5.20
CA SER A 78 -0.69 -2.44 4.37
C SER A 78 0.05 -1.14 4.56
N ASP A 79 1.30 -1.08 4.07
CA ASP A 79 2.09 0.14 4.07
C ASP A 79 2.14 0.79 5.47
N PHE A 80 2.51 -0.02 6.46
CA PHE A 80 2.67 0.51 7.83
C PHE A 80 3.87 1.41 7.91
N HIS A 81 4.95 1.06 7.18
CA HIS A 81 6.23 1.76 7.24
C HIS A 81 6.69 1.98 8.68
N LEU A 82 6.70 0.87 9.44
CA LEU A 82 7.15 0.89 10.84
C LEU A 82 8.63 1.22 10.91
N GLY A 83 8.98 2.07 11.87
CA GLY A 83 10.33 2.53 12.10
C GLY A 83 10.31 3.75 13.01
N THR A 84 11.28 4.65 12.86
CA THR A 84 11.43 5.83 13.73
C THR A 84 10.19 6.72 13.79
N LEU A 85 9.46 6.88 12.67
CA LEU A 85 8.30 7.79 12.60
C LEU A 85 7.00 7.13 13.07
N LEU A 86 6.82 5.84 12.82
CA LEU A 86 5.64 5.06 13.18
C LEU A 86 6.06 3.93 14.13
N GLY A 87 6.20 4.27 15.40
CA GLY A 87 6.74 3.39 16.44
C GLY A 87 5.67 2.63 17.23
N LYS A 88 6.05 2.23 18.46
CA LYS A 88 5.31 1.32 19.34
C LYS A 88 3.85 1.73 19.59
N ASP A 89 3.61 2.98 20.00
CA ASP A 89 2.26 3.44 20.35
C ASP A 89 1.33 3.46 19.14
N TRP A 90 1.88 3.84 17.98
CA TRP A 90 1.13 3.81 16.73
C TRP A 90 0.74 2.38 16.36
N LEU A 91 1.69 1.44 16.45
CA LEU A 91 1.45 0.03 16.12
C LEU A 91 0.40 -0.60 17.06
N VAL A 92 0.53 -0.40 18.37
CA VAL A 92 -0.45 -0.89 19.35
C VAL A 92 -1.85 -0.40 19.02
N ALA A 93 -1.99 0.91 18.77
CA ALA A 93 -3.29 1.48 18.43
C ALA A 93 -3.86 0.92 17.10
N ARG A 94 -3.00 0.54 16.14
CA ARG A 94 -3.48 -0.11 14.88
C ARG A 94 -3.88 -1.55 15.08
N ILE A 95 -3.13 -2.31 15.88
CA ILE A 95 -3.51 -3.68 16.26
C ILE A 95 -4.88 -3.68 16.95
N ASP A 96 -5.08 -2.79 17.92
CA ASP A 96 -6.36 -2.69 18.63
C ASP A 96 -7.50 -2.28 17.68
N GLN A 97 -7.22 -1.37 16.72
CA GLN A 97 -8.19 -0.97 15.71
C GLN A 97 -8.57 -2.11 14.76
N ILE A 98 -7.61 -2.96 14.38
CA ILE A 98 -7.83 -4.16 13.55
C ILE A 98 -8.66 -5.17 14.34
N HIS A 99 -8.29 -5.49 15.58
CA HIS A 99 -9.00 -6.44 16.43
C HIS A 99 -10.45 -5.99 16.72
N ALA A 100 -10.68 -4.68 16.85
CA ALA A 100 -12.04 -4.14 17.02
C ALA A 100 -12.98 -4.48 15.84
N GLN A 101 -12.42 -4.80 14.65
CA GLN A 101 -13.20 -5.21 13.49
C GLN A 101 -13.61 -6.70 13.52
N ARG A 102 -13.13 -7.47 14.50
CA ARG A 102 -13.36 -8.91 14.67
C ARG A 102 -13.06 -9.70 13.39
N PRO A 103 -11.84 -9.64 12.86
CA PRO A 103 -11.48 -10.34 11.64
C PRO A 103 -11.45 -11.85 11.85
N ASP A 104 -11.85 -12.61 10.83
CA ASP A 104 -11.53 -14.03 10.71
C ASP A 104 -10.13 -14.23 10.14
N ILE A 105 -9.70 -13.35 9.23
CA ILE A 105 -8.42 -13.35 8.55
C ILE A 105 -7.85 -11.93 8.59
N VAL A 106 -6.57 -11.82 8.89
CA VAL A 106 -5.81 -10.57 8.65
C VAL A 106 -4.81 -10.79 7.52
N VAL A 107 -4.78 -9.86 6.59
CA VAL A 107 -3.84 -9.83 5.46
C VAL A 107 -2.99 -8.57 5.58
N LEU A 108 -1.68 -8.75 5.60
CA LEU A 108 -0.68 -7.69 5.51
C LEU A 108 -0.20 -7.58 4.07
N GLY A 109 -0.49 -6.46 3.44
CA GLY A 109 -0.30 -6.24 2.00
C GLY A 109 1.10 -5.78 1.60
N GLY A 110 2.12 -5.93 2.45
CA GLY A 110 3.50 -5.49 2.23
C GLY A 110 3.80 -4.09 2.79
N ASP A 111 5.06 -3.71 2.74
CA ASP A 111 5.63 -2.47 3.31
C ASP A 111 5.25 -2.29 4.78
N ILE A 112 5.44 -3.35 5.57
CA ILE A 112 5.15 -3.34 7.01
C ILE A 112 6.25 -2.62 7.76
N VAL A 113 7.49 -2.75 7.32
CA VAL A 113 8.67 -2.08 7.87
C VAL A 113 9.37 -1.23 6.81
N GLU A 114 10.16 -0.24 7.23
CA GLU A 114 10.99 0.56 6.30
C GLU A 114 12.19 -0.23 5.77
N GLY A 115 12.68 -1.22 6.51
CA GLY A 115 13.71 -2.13 6.08
C GLY A 115 15.13 -1.80 6.52
N ASP A 116 15.42 -0.56 6.85
CA ASP A 116 16.77 -0.10 7.22
C ASP A 116 16.88 0.46 8.65
N ASP A 117 15.77 0.48 9.40
CA ASP A 117 15.74 1.08 10.75
C ASP A 117 15.95 0.02 11.85
N PRO A 118 17.04 0.11 12.62
CA PRO A 118 17.28 -0.83 13.73
C PRO A 118 16.15 -0.89 14.78
N SER A 119 15.32 0.16 14.88
CA SER A 119 14.18 0.20 15.79
C SER A 119 13.07 -0.78 15.41
N GLU A 120 13.05 -1.29 14.19
CA GLU A 120 12.07 -2.25 13.70
C GLU A 120 12.08 -3.56 14.48
N LEU A 121 13.28 -4.04 14.85
CA LEU A 121 13.44 -5.25 15.66
C LEU A 121 12.75 -5.15 17.01
N GLU A 122 12.66 -3.94 17.58
CA GLU A 122 11.95 -3.70 18.83
C GLU A 122 10.42 -3.78 18.66
N LEU A 123 9.91 -3.67 17.42
CA LEU A 123 8.48 -3.73 17.11
C LEU A 123 7.98 -5.15 16.84
N LEU A 124 8.86 -6.09 16.49
CA LEU A 124 8.51 -7.49 16.23
C LEU A 124 7.68 -8.15 17.35
N PRO A 125 8.05 -8.00 18.65
CA PRO A 125 7.24 -8.57 19.72
C PRO A 125 5.83 -7.99 19.80
N LEU A 126 5.63 -6.76 19.34
CA LEU A 126 4.31 -6.13 19.29
C LEU A 126 3.52 -6.64 18.08
N LEU A 127 4.15 -6.82 16.93
CA LEU A 127 3.52 -7.42 15.75
C LEU A 127 2.94 -8.79 16.06
N ARG A 128 3.59 -9.62 16.89
CA ARG A 128 3.09 -10.92 17.35
C ARG A 128 1.74 -10.85 18.08
N ARG A 129 1.32 -9.67 18.55
CA ARG A 129 -0.01 -9.49 19.16
C ARG A 129 -1.13 -9.48 18.13
N LEU A 130 -0.80 -9.19 16.86
CA LEU A 130 -1.79 -9.25 15.79
C LEU A 130 -2.19 -10.70 15.55
N SER A 131 -3.47 -11.00 15.62
CA SER A 131 -3.99 -12.35 15.52
C SER A 131 -5.38 -12.37 14.92
N ALA A 132 -5.73 -13.50 14.29
CA ALA A 132 -7.08 -13.78 13.81
C ALA A 132 -7.31 -15.30 13.82
N PRO A 133 -8.58 -15.78 13.92
CA PRO A 133 -8.89 -17.21 14.01
C PRO A 133 -8.35 -18.06 12.85
N LEU A 134 -8.30 -17.51 11.63
CA LEU A 134 -7.77 -18.17 10.44
C LEU A 134 -6.37 -17.69 10.07
N GLY A 135 -5.68 -17.03 11.00
CA GLY A 135 -4.30 -16.60 10.88
C GLY A 135 -4.11 -15.17 10.37
N VAL A 136 -2.86 -14.73 10.49
CA VAL A 136 -2.33 -13.50 9.88
C VAL A 136 -1.44 -13.90 8.71
N TRP A 137 -1.76 -13.39 7.55
CA TRP A 137 -1.12 -13.71 6.28
C TRP A 137 -0.43 -12.47 5.74
N ALA A 138 0.72 -12.63 5.12
CA ALA A 138 1.49 -11.51 4.62
C ALA A 138 2.06 -11.79 3.23
N VAL A 139 2.26 -10.73 2.46
CA VAL A 139 3.16 -10.69 1.31
C VAL A 139 4.22 -9.64 1.57
N THR A 140 5.34 -9.71 0.86
CA THR A 140 6.38 -8.69 0.90
C THR A 140 6.01 -7.50 0.03
N GLY A 141 6.38 -6.30 0.45
CA GLY A 141 6.44 -5.11 -0.37
C GLY A 141 7.86 -4.77 -0.79
N ASN A 142 8.04 -3.64 -1.46
CA ASN A 142 9.36 -3.25 -1.94
C ASN A 142 10.30 -2.81 -0.79
N HIS A 143 9.77 -2.38 0.35
CA HIS A 143 10.59 -2.03 1.51
C HIS A 143 11.17 -3.26 2.21
N GLU A 144 10.43 -4.34 2.37
CA GLU A 144 10.98 -5.61 2.86
C GLU A 144 12.10 -6.12 1.96
N PHE A 145 12.00 -5.88 0.65
CA PHE A 145 13.05 -6.27 -0.29
C PHE A 145 14.34 -5.47 -0.09
N HIS A 146 14.25 -4.18 0.22
CA HIS A 146 15.41 -3.32 0.49
C HIS A 146 16.15 -3.71 1.77
N ALA A 147 15.49 -4.30 2.76
CA ALA A 147 16.03 -4.71 4.06
C ALA A 147 17.12 -5.82 4.02
N GLY A 148 17.76 -6.02 2.90
CA GLY A 148 18.81 -7.03 2.72
C GLY A 148 18.37 -8.20 1.85
N GLY A 149 17.36 -7.99 1.04
CA GLY A 149 16.79 -8.93 0.09
C GLY A 149 15.51 -9.58 0.58
N LEU A 150 14.80 -10.17 -0.38
CA LEU A 150 13.51 -10.82 -0.19
C LEU A 150 13.46 -11.80 0.99
N GLU A 151 14.48 -12.66 1.09
CA GLU A 151 14.54 -13.70 2.13
C GLU A 151 14.57 -13.11 3.54
N ARG A 152 15.29 -12.02 3.76
CA ARG A 152 15.38 -11.38 5.06
C ARG A 152 14.09 -10.67 5.46
N GLY A 153 13.49 -9.92 4.54
CA GLY A 153 12.22 -9.25 4.80
C GLY A 153 11.10 -10.24 5.13
N ALA A 154 11.05 -11.32 4.39
CA ALA A 154 10.10 -12.40 4.64
C ALA A 154 10.34 -13.11 5.96
N SER A 155 11.59 -13.48 6.25
CA SER A 155 11.98 -14.13 7.51
C SER A 155 11.56 -13.29 8.72
N MET A 156 11.67 -11.96 8.63
CA MET A 156 11.25 -11.05 9.69
C MET A 156 9.74 -11.11 9.94
N LEU A 157 8.92 -11.21 8.91
CA LEU A 157 7.47 -11.38 9.04
C LEU A 157 7.12 -12.78 9.58
N GLU A 158 7.85 -13.82 9.16
CA GLU A 158 7.71 -15.19 9.69
C GLU A 158 8.10 -15.25 11.17
N ASP A 159 9.19 -14.58 11.58
CA ASP A 159 9.61 -14.44 12.98
C ASP A 159 8.56 -13.71 13.83
N ALA A 160 7.77 -12.82 13.23
CA ALA A 160 6.61 -12.22 13.87
C ALA A 160 5.44 -13.21 14.03
N GLY A 161 5.53 -14.41 13.47
CA GLY A 161 4.51 -15.46 13.54
C GLY A 161 3.45 -15.39 12.43
N PHE A 162 3.74 -14.69 11.34
CA PHE A 162 2.82 -14.56 10.20
C PHE A 162 3.08 -15.63 9.14
N HIS A 163 2.03 -15.98 8.41
CA HIS A 163 2.12 -16.87 7.26
C HIS A 163 2.50 -16.05 6.03
N VAL A 164 3.76 -16.08 5.61
CA VAL A 164 4.21 -15.35 4.44
C VAL A 164 3.95 -16.16 3.17
N LEU A 165 3.33 -15.52 2.17
CA LEU A 165 2.98 -16.12 0.89
C LEU A 165 4.01 -15.72 -0.17
N HIS A 166 5.04 -16.55 -0.34
CA HIS A 166 6.06 -16.40 -1.37
C HIS A 166 5.65 -17.15 -2.63
N ASP A 167 5.10 -16.47 -3.61
CA ASP A 167 4.63 -17.05 -4.89
C ASP A 167 3.89 -18.37 -4.70
N ARG A 168 3.02 -18.41 -3.71
CA ARG A 168 2.28 -19.61 -3.34
C ARG A 168 0.86 -19.30 -2.86
N TRP A 169 0.06 -20.32 -2.82
CA TRP A 169 -1.26 -20.27 -2.22
C TRP A 169 -1.37 -21.21 -1.03
N ALA A 170 -2.36 -20.93 -0.19
CA ALA A 170 -2.78 -21.79 0.90
C ALA A 170 -4.31 -21.82 1.00
N GLU A 171 -4.88 -22.95 1.35
CA GLU A 171 -6.29 -23.05 1.71
C GLU A 171 -6.45 -22.61 3.16
N VAL A 172 -7.04 -21.44 3.38
CA VAL A 172 -7.20 -20.83 4.71
C VAL A 172 -8.46 -21.30 5.42
N LYS A 173 -9.42 -21.78 4.67
CA LYS A 173 -10.65 -22.40 5.10
C LYS A 173 -11.15 -23.27 3.93
N THR A 174 -11.87 -24.35 4.22
CA THR A 174 -12.37 -25.24 3.15
C THR A 174 -13.05 -24.46 2.04
N GLY A 175 -12.52 -24.58 0.82
CA GLY A 175 -13.02 -23.91 -0.37
C GLY A 175 -12.68 -22.41 -0.47
N LEU A 176 -11.81 -21.87 0.40
CA LEU A 176 -11.28 -20.52 0.33
C LEU A 176 -9.76 -20.52 0.30
N VAL A 177 -9.20 -20.09 -0.80
CA VAL A 177 -7.76 -20.00 -1.03
C VAL A 177 -7.29 -18.53 -0.94
N LEU A 178 -6.21 -18.33 -0.22
CA LEU A 178 -5.42 -17.10 -0.22
C LEU A 178 -4.11 -17.38 -0.94
N ALA A 179 -3.80 -16.60 -1.96
CA ALA A 179 -2.56 -16.65 -2.71
C ALA A 179 -1.79 -15.33 -2.56
N GLY A 180 -0.48 -15.39 -2.63
CA GLY A 180 0.36 -14.20 -2.58
C GLY A 180 1.54 -14.30 -3.52
N VAL A 181 1.95 -13.16 -4.03
CA VAL A 181 3.16 -13.00 -4.83
C VAL A 181 4.10 -12.03 -4.13
N ASP A 182 5.39 -12.28 -4.27
CA ASP A 182 6.41 -11.33 -3.84
C ASP A 182 6.34 -10.05 -4.66
N ASP A 183 6.83 -8.94 -4.10
CA ASP A 183 6.64 -7.64 -4.73
C ASP A 183 7.12 -7.57 -6.18
N LEU A 184 6.16 -7.29 -7.06
CA LEU A 184 6.39 -7.20 -8.49
C LEU A 184 7.23 -5.98 -8.88
N THR A 185 7.26 -4.91 -8.06
CA THR A 185 8.09 -3.73 -8.30
C THR A 185 9.56 -4.08 -8.12
N SER A 186 9.91 -4.73 -7.02
CA SER A 186 11.28 -5.16 -6.73
C SER A 186 11.80 -6.13 -7.77
N ARG A 187 10.97 -7.10 -8.18
CA ARG A 187 11.32 -8.05 -9.25
C ARG A 187 11.61 -7.38 -10.58
N ARG A 188 10.77 -6.43 -10.99
CA ARG A 188 11.01 -5.65 -12.22
C ARG A 188 12.29 -4.83 -12.14
N HIS A 189 12.59 -4.22 -10.99
CA HIS A 189 13.84 -3.51 -10.78
C HIS A 189 15.06 -4.44 -10.79
N ALA A 190 14.91 -5.68 -10.34
CA ALA A 190 15.93 -6.72 -10.44
C ALA A 190 16.08 -7.29 -11.87
N GLY A 191 15.22 -6.87 -12.81
CA GLY A 191 15.23 -7.38 -14.18
C GLY A 191 14.60 -8.77 -14.34
N GLU A 192 13.88 -9.25 -13.32
CA GLU A 192 13.19 -10.52 -13.38
C GLU A 192 11.97 -10.44 -14.32
N THR A 193 11.78 -11.48 -15.10
CA THR A 193 10.66 -11.62 -16.04
C THR A 193 9.98 -12.96 -15.82
N GLY A 194 8.65 -12.99 -15.86
CA GLY A 194 7.90 -14.23 -15.69
C GLY A 194 6.43 -13.99 -15.39
N ASN A 195 5.65 -15.08 -15.41
CA ASN A 195 4.27 -15.09 -14.93
C ASN A 195 4.25 -15.51 -13.46
N PHE A 196 4.63 -14.59 -12.56
CA PHE A 196 4.71 -14.87 -11.12
C PHE A 196 3.34 -15.18 -10.53
N ILE A 197 2.28 -14.49 -10.98
CA ILE A 197 0.90 -14.76 -10.56
C ILE A 197 0.48 -16.19 -10.96
N GLY A 198 0.73 -16.58 -12.20
CA GLY A 198 0.44 -17.95 -12.65
C GLY A 198 1.24 -19.02 -11.88
N GLN A 199 2.48 -18.71 -11.51
CA GLN A 199 3.31 -19.59 -10.67
C GLN A 199 2.72 -19.72 -9.25
N ALA A 200 2.36 -18.60 -8.62
CA ALA A 200 1.73 -18.58 -7.30
C ALA A 200 0.41 -19.36 -7.26
N LEU A 201 -0.34 -19.38 -8.35
CA LEU A 201 -1.63 -20.07 -8.48
C LEU A 201 -1.51 -21.50 -9.02
N ALA A 202 -0.29 -21.96 -9.35
CA ALA A 202 -0.08 -23.28 -9.92
C ALA A 202 -0.62 -24.40 -9.00
N ARG A 203 -1.23 -25.41 -9.59
CA ARG A 203 -1.80 -26.57 -8.89
C ARG A 203 -2.92 -26.25 -7.88
N ARG A 204 -3.44 -25.02 -7.89
CA ARG A 204 -4.62 -24.68 -7.10
C ARG A 204 -5.81 -25.51 -7.60
N PRO A 205 -6.70 -26.00 -6.71
CA PRO A 205 -7.92 -26.67 -7.14
C PRO A 205 -8.74 -25.79 -8.09
N PRO A 206 -9.30 -26.33 -9.15
CA PRO A 206 -10.11 -25.55 -10.07
C PRO A 206 -11.39 -25.02 -9.38
N ALA A 207 -11.86 -23.87 -9.81
CA ALA A 207 -13.11 -23.24 -9.36
C ALA A 207 -13.21 -22.95 -7.84
N VAL A 208 -12.12 -23.04 -7.09
CA VAL A 208 -12.09 -22.66 -5.67
C VAL A 208 -12.11 -21.13 -5.53
N ALA A 209 -12.85 -20.62 -4.52
CA ALA A 209 -12.84 -19.19 -4.23
C ALA A 209 -11.42 -18.72 -3.90
N THR A 210 -10.91 -17.76 -4.67
CA THR A 210 -9.52 -17.34 -4.59
C THR A 210 -9.40 -15.84 -4.36
N VAL A 211 -8.65 -15.50 -3.33
CA VAL A 211 -8.16 -14.14 -3.05
C VAL A 211 -6.66 -14.11 -3.34
N LEU A 212 -6.22 -13.20 -4.22
CA LEU A 212 -4.80 -12.94 -4.50
C LEU A 212 -4.37 -11.68 -3.76
N VAL A 213 -3.23 -11.74 -3.13
CA VAL A 213 -2.56 -10.58 -2.51
C VAL A 213 -1.29 -10.28 -3.30
N SER A 214 -1.17 -9.04 -3.75
CA SER A 214 0.02 -8.51 -4.41
C SER A 214 0.26 -7.10 -3.89
N HIS A 215 1.45 -6.81 -3.39
CA HIS A 215 1.71 -5.46 -2.88
C HIS A 215 1.43 -4.41 -3.95
N THR A 216 2.02 -4.53 -5.12
CA THR A 216 1.78 -3.61 -6.24
C THR A 216 0.61 -4.09 -7.11
N PRO A 217 -0.32 -3.19 -7.55
CA PRO A 217 -1.46 -3.53 -8.39
C PRO A 217 -1.07 -3.68 -9.86
N TRP A 218 -0.15 -4.61 -10.16
CA TRP A 218 0.30 -4.97 -11.50
C TRP A 218 -0.22 -6.34 -11.93
N ASP A 219 -0.14 -6.59 -13.22
CA ASP A 219 -0.54 -7.87 -13.85
C ASP A 219 -1.99 -8.30 -13.50
N VAL A 220 -2.86 -7.30 -13.28
CA VAL A 220 -4.27 -7.47 -12.88
C VAL A 220 -5.03 -8.32 -13.91
N ASP A 221 -4.79 -8.12 -15.21
CA ASP A 221 -5.42 -8.92 -16.27
C ASP A 221 -4.96 -10.38 -16.23
N VAL A 222 -3.71 -10.64 -15.81
CA VAL A 222 -3.21 -12.01 -15.63
C VAL A 222 -3.97 -12.68 -14.48
N ALA A 223 -4.11 -12.00 -13.34
CA ALA A 223 -4.86 -12.51 -12.19
C ALA A 223 -6.31 -12.85 -12.57
N ALA A 224 -6.98 -11.98 -13.33
CA ALA A 224 -8.34 -12.21 -13.78
C ALA A 224 -8.43 -13.44 -14.70
N LYS A 225 -7.49 -13.62 -15.64
CA LYS A 225 -7.42 -14.79 -16.55
C LYS A 225 -7.17 -16.08 -15.78
N GLU A 226 -6.39 -16.04 -14.70
CA GLU A 226 -6.14 -17.18 -13.83
C GLU A 226 -7.34 -17.51 -12.92
N GLY A 227 -8.47 -16.81 -13.05
CA GLY A 227 -9.71 -17.08 -12.32
C GLY A 227 -9.67 -16.63 -10.84
N VAL A 228 -8.87 -15.62 -10.51
CA VAL A 228 -8.91 -14.95 -9.22
C VAL A 228 -10.25 -14.21 -9.11
N GLY A 229 -10.92 -14.33 -7.96
CA GLY A 229 -12.19 -13.64 -7.70
C GLY A 229 -12.01 -12.27 -7.06
N LEU A 230 -10.96 -12.13 -6.24
CA LEU A 230 -10.61 -10.89 -5.55
C LEU A 230 -9.09 -10.71 -5.55
N MET A 231 -8.63 -9.55 -6.02
CA MET A 231 -7.24 -9.14 -5.88
C MET A 231 -7.16 -7.99 -4.87
N LEU A 232 -6.24 -8.12 -3.92
CA LEU A 232 -5.91 -7.12 -2.91
C LEU A 232 -4.53 -6.55 -3.22
N ALA A 233 -4.43 -5.23 -3.26
CA ALA A 233 -3.17 -4.53 -3.52
C ALA A 233 -3.06 -3.24 -2.71
N SER A 234 -1.90 -2.57 -2.81
CA SER A 234 -1.55 -1.35 -2.09
C SER A 234 -0.46 -0.55 -2.80
N HIS A 235 0.65 -0.19 -2.14
CA HIS A 235 1.85 0.45 -2.71
C HIS A 235 1.70 1.90 -3.15
N THR A 236 0.61 2.26 -3.81
CA THR A 236 0.45 3.57 -4.47
C THR A 236 0.21 4.72 -3.50
N HIS A 237 -0.20 4.41 -2.26
CA HIS A 237 -0.66 5.38 -1.25
C HIS A 237 -1.72 6.38 -1.75
N ASP A 238 -2.31 6.15 -2.95
CA ASP A 238 -3.14 7.14 -3.67
C ASP A 238 -2.39 8.48 -3.87
N GLY A 239 -1.05 8.39 -4.03
CA GLY A 239 -0.16 9.54 -4.08
C GLY A 239 0.05 10.27 -2.76
N GLN A 240 -0.56 9.82 -1.66
CA GLN A 240 -0.44 10.29 -0.27
C GLN A 240 -0.69 11.80 -0.05
N ILE A 241 -0.07 12.66 -0.84
CA ILE A 241 -0.19 14.14 -0.76
C ILE A 241 -0.67 14.67 -2.11
N TRP A 242 -1.89 15.24 -2.14
CA TRP A 242 -2.37 15.91 -3.33
C TRP A 242 -1.38 17.02 -3.77
N PRO A 243 -1.02 17.18 -5.06
CA PRO A 243 -1.61 16.50 -6.22
C PRO A 243 -0.81 15.29 -6.75
N PHE A 244 0.08 14.68 -5.97
CA PHE A 244 0.97 13.61 -6.45
C PHE A 244 0.24 12.38 -6.99
N GLY A 245 -1.01 12.11 -6.59
CA GLY A 245 -1.81 11.04 -7.16
C GLY A 245 -1.92 11.11 -8.69
N TYR A 246 -1.95 12.30 -9.28
CA TYR A 246 -1.95 12.46 -10.75
C TYR A 246 -0.65 11.97 -11.40
N LEU A 247 0.49 12.14 -10.71
CA LEU A 247 1.78 11.65 -11.21
C LEU A 247 1.91 10.14 -11.05
N VAL A 248 1.50 9.61 -9.89
CA VAL A 248 1.48 8.16 -9.63
C VAL A 248 0.55 7.45 -10.62
N GLY A 249 -0.59 8.06 -10.97
CA GLY A 249 -1.54 7.55 -11.96
C GLY A 249 -1.00 7.41 -13.38
N LEU A 250 0.11 8.05 -13.71
CA LEU A 250 0.77 7.87 -15.01
C LEU A 250 1.42 6.47 -15.15
N THR A 251 1.81 5.87 -14.04
CA THR A 251 2.48 4.56 -14.00
C THR A 251 1.63 3.46 -13.36
N HIS A 252 0.65 3.82 -12.54
CA HIS A 252 -0.23 2.91 -11.82
C HIS A 252 -1.69 3.24 -12.13
N PRO A 253 -2.35 2.51 -13.03
CA PRO A 253 -3.74 2.79 -13.41
C PRO A 253 -4.76 2.51 -12.29
N PHE A 254 -4.37 1.71 -11.29
CA PHE A 254 -5.18 1.39 -10.12
C PHE A 254 -4.55 2.06 -8.89
N LEU A 255 -5.08 3.22 -8.48
CA LEU A 255 -4.51 4.00 -7.37
C LEU A 255 -5.09 3.60 -6.01
N ALA A 256 -6.40 3.61 -5.87
CA ALA A 256 -7.06 3.29 -4.61
C ALA A 256 -8.54 2.97 -4.81
N GLY A 257 -9.13 2.22 -3.88
CA GLY A 257 -10.54 1.87 -3.93
C GLY A 257 -10.82 0.58 -4.69
N ARG A 258 -12.06 0.45 -5.17
CA ARG A 258 -12.56 -0.76 -5.82
C ARG A 258 -12.67 -0.59 -7.33
N TYR A 259 -12.21 -1.61 -8.05
CA TYR A 259 -12.33 -1.74 -9.50
C TYR A 259 -12.94 -3.11 -9.83
N ASP A 260 -13.47 -3.24 -11.02
CA ASP A 260 -13.88 -4.52 -11.61
C ASP A 260 -13.11 -4.72 -12.91
N VAL A 261 -12.38 -5.84 -13.01
CA VAL A 261 -11.54 -6.17 -14.16
C VAL A 261 -11.89 -7.59 -14.60
N ASN A 262 -12.54 -7.71 -15.74
CA ASN A 262 -12.95 -9.00 -16.31
C ASN A 262 -13.74 -9.90 -15.33
N GLY A 263 -14.57 -9.29 -14.49
CA GLY A 263 -15.38 -9.97 -13.47
C GLY A 263 -14.64 -10.30 -12.17
N MET A 264 -13.34 -9.96 -12.06
CA MET A 264 -12.58 -9.98 -10.82
C MET A 264 -12.73 -8.63 -10.11
N THR A 265 -12.99 -8.65 -8.80
CA THR A 265 -12.90 -7.44 -7.98
C THR A 265 -11.44 -7.16 -7.64
N VAL A 266 -10.99 -5.92 -7.83
CA VAL A 266 -9.68 -5.43 -7.38
C VAL A 266 -9.89 -4.37 -6.33
N ILE A 267 -9.22 -4.49 -5.19
CA ILE A 267 -9.25 -3.49 -4.12
C ILE A 267 -7.82 -3.04 -3.86
N VAL A 268 -7.57 -1.75 -4.03
CA VAL A 268 -6.26 -1.14 -3.77
C VAL A 268 -6.35 -0.28 -2.52
N CYS A 269 -5.56 -0.62 -1.50
CA CYS A 269 -5.46 0.10 -0.23
C CYS A 269 -4.57 1.34 -0.39
N ARG A 270 -5.00 2.46 0.22
CA ARG A 270 -4.20 3.71 0.28
C ARG A 270 -3.04 3.66 1.25
N GLY A 271 -2.81 2.51 1.89
CA GLY A 271 -1.89 2.38 2.99
C GLY A 271 -2.50 2.78 4.35
N THR A 272 -2.18 2.01 5.36
CA THR A 272 -2.62 2.23 6.75
C THR A 272 -1.74 3.26 7.45
N GLY A 273 -0.42 3.21 7.19
CA GLY A 273 0.57 4.17 7.66
C GLY A 273 0.86 5.30 6.66
N THR A 274 2.07 5.78 6.67
CA THR A 274 2.57 6.82 5.75
C THR A 274 3.99 6.51 5.33
N TRP A 275 4.27 6.63 4.06
CA TRP A 275 5.63 6.57 3.54
C TRP A 275 6.32 7.94 3.73
N GLY A 276 7.57 7.94 4.24
CA GLY A 276 8.31 9.16 4.51
C GLY A 276 7.61 10.07 5.53
N PRO A 277 7.43 11.37 5.28
CA PRO A 277 6.86 12.28 6.28
C PRO A 277 5.41 11.90 6.64
N ARG A 278 5.07 12.05 7.91
CA ARG A 278 3.71 11.79 8.42
C ARG A 278 2.69 12.83 7.92
N MET A 279 2.55 12.91 6.62
CA MET A 279 1.71 13.90 5.93
C MET A 279 0.77 13.19 4.96
N ARG A 280 -0.51 13.54 5.00
CA ARG A 280 -1.52 13.14 4.00
C ARG A 280 -2.37 14.35 3.66
N LEU A 281 -2.57 14.63 2.40
CA LEU A 281 -3.41 15.75 1.99
C LEU A 281 -4.59 15.23 1.16
N TRP A 282 -5.80 15.38 1.72
CA TRP A 282 -7.11 14.91 1.23
C TRP A 282 -7.33 13.40 1.29
N GLN A 283 -6.25 12.62 1.45
CA GLN A 283 -6.29 11.15 1.47
C GLN A 283 -5.90 10.62 2.86
N ARG A 284 -6.87 10.13 3.63
CA ARG A 284 -6.59 9.48 4.92
C ARG A 284 -6.05 8.08 4.69
N GLY A 285 -5.15 7.62 5.56
CA GLY A 285 -4.80 6.20 5.64
C GLY A 285 -6.04 5.36 5.91
N GLU A 286 -6.03 4.09 5.52
CA GLU A 286 -7.16 3.21 5.67
C GLU A 286 -6.79 1.80 6.09
N ILE A 287 -7.72 1.14 6.75
CA ILE A 287 -7.78 -0.30 6.99
C ILE A 287 -9.01 -0.79 6.22
N ILE A 288 -8.86 -1.80 5.40
CA ILE A 288 -9.96 -2.30 4.58
C ILE A 288 -10.56 -3.53 5.24
N ARG A 289 -11.87 -3.48 5.52
CA ARG A 289 -12.66 -4.59 6.04
C ARG A 289 -13.52 -5.16 4.92
N ILE A 290 -13.31 -6.41 4.58
CA ILE A 290 -14.02 -7.10 3.49
C ILE A 290 -14.86 -8.22 4.08
N THR A 291 -16.15 -8.21 3.76
CA THR A 291 -17.01 -9.37 4.03
C THR A 291 -17.13 -10.19 2.74
N LEU A 292 -16.62 -11.41 2.77
CA LEU A 292 -16.69 -12.32 1.64
C LEU A 292 -18.08 -12.98 1.59
N ARG A 293 -18.68 -13.02 0.39
CA ARG A 293 -19.99 -13.60 0.14
C ARG A 293 -19.94 -14.66 -0.94
N GLY A 294 -20.64 -15.74 -0.71
CA GLY A 294 -20.90 -16.73 -1.76
C GLY A 294 -21.81 -16.14 -2.84
N ARG A 295 -21.47 -16.43 -4.10
CA ARG A 295 -22.35 -16.05 -5.21
C ARG A 295 -23.58 -16.96 -5.15
N GLN A 296 -24.74 -16.41 -4.80
CA GLN A 296 -25.99 -17.17 -4.90
C GLN A 296 -26.25 -17.44 -6.39
N ASN A 297 -26.28 -18.72 -6.78
CA ASN A 297 -26.77 -19.09 -8.09
C ASN A 297 -28.26 -18.73 -8.12
N ARG A 298 -28.60 -17.69 -8.88
CA ARG A 298 -29.98 -17.37 -9.25
C ARG A 298 -30.42 -18.27 -10.39
#